data_15d39ec1cd67a998c50b9d304a704b02
#
_entry.id   15d39ec1cd67a998c50b9d304a704b02
#
_cell.length_a   1.000
_cell.length_b   1.000
_cell.length_c   1.000
_cell.angle_alpha   90.00
_cell.angle_beta   90.00
_cell.angle_gamma   90.00
#
_symmetry.space_group_name_H-M   'P 1'
#
loop_
_entity.id
_entity.type
_entity.pdbx_description
1 polymer ?
#
loop_
_entity_poly.entity_id
_entity_poly.type
_entity_poly.pdbx_seq_one_letter_code
_entity_poly.pdbx_strand_id
1 'polypeptide(L)'
;MGAKQLAFSEEARRALERGVNKVASAVKVTLGPRGRHVVLERKFGSPTITKDGVTVAKEIELEDPYENMGAQLCKEVASKTNDVTGDGTTTATVLAQAIVSEGLKNVAAGANPMFIKKGIDKAVAAAVEELKKAAIPVEGKEDIANVAAISGNDYDVGQMIAEAMDLVGKDGVITVEESKGIEVTVEKVEGMEFDKGYISAYFVTNTEAMEAVLDDPYILLYEKKITAVADLLPLLEKVARAGKPLVIVAEDVEGEALATLVVNKIRGTLQVAAVKAPGFGDRRKAMMEDIAVLTGGTFVSEDLGIKLENLDLNMLGQAKTVKIDRESTTVVEGHGDAEKIKGRIAQIKKQIEDSDSDYDREKLQERLAKLAGGVAIIKVGASTETELKEKKHRVEDALSATRAAVEEGIIPGGGTTYVN
;
A
#
# COMPACT_ATOMS: atom_id res chain seq x y z
N MET A 1 30.80 -3.70 9.29
CA MET A 1 30.57 -2.58 8.34
C MET A 1 31.89 -2.28 7.63
N GLY A 2 31.90 -2.24 6.27
CA GLY A 2 33.08 -1.82 5.51
C GLY A 2 33.43 -0.34 5.73
N ALA A 3 34.66 0.06 5.42
CA ALA A 3 35.09 1.44 5.47
C ALA A 3 34.23 2.30 4.51
N LYS A 4 33.83 3.50 4.96
CA LYS A 4 33.08 4.46 4.13
C LYS A 4 34.05 5.31 3.32
N GLN A 5 33.74 5.51 2.05
CA GLN A 5 34.42 6.50 1.22
C GLN A 5 33.79 7.88 1.46
N LEU A 6 34.62 8.92 1.45
CA LEU A 6 34.20 10.29 1.65
C LEU A 6 34.56 11.13 0.43
N ALA A 7 33.61 11.87 -0.12
CA ALA A 7 33.82 12.85 -1.17
C ALA A 7 33.22 14.19 -0.74
N PHE A 8 33.86 15.29 -1.14
CA PHE A 8 33.51 16.63 -0.70
C PHE A 8 33.40 17.59 -1.89
N SER A 9 32.81 18.75 -1.62
CA SER A 9 32.79 19.89 -2.53
C SER A 9 32.06 19.64 -3.86
N GLU A 10 32.54 20.26 -4.92
CA GLU A 10 31.86 20.29 -6.22
C GLU A 10 31.89 18.93 -6.92
N GLU A 11 32.96 18.18 -6.77
CA GLU A 11 33.11 16.85 -7.39
C GLU A 11 32.02 15.87 -6.93
N ALA A 12 31.78 15.84 -5.61
CA ALA A 12 30.71 15.01 -5.04
C ALA A 12 29.32 15.41 -5.58
N ARG A 13 29.03 16.73 -5.64
CA ARG A 13 27.75 17.22 -6.18
C ARG A 13 27.57 16.88 -7.65
N ARG A 14 28.62 17.04 -8.46
CA ARG A 14 28.57 16.68 -9.88
C ARG A 14 28.39 15.18 -10.12
N ALA A 15 28.98 14.33 -9.28
CA ALA A 15 28.76 12.89 -9.36
C ALA A 15 27.30 12.52 -9.06
N LEU A 16 26.71 13.07 -7.99
CA LEU A 16 25.28 12.90 -7.69
C LEU A 16 24.39 13.41 -8.83
N GLU A 17 24.68 14.58 -9.40
CA GLU A 17 23.93 15.13 -10.54
C GLU A 17 24.00 14.22 -11.77
N ARG A 18 25.17 13.67 -12.09
CA ARG A 18 25.30 12.71 -13.20
C ARG A 18 24.45 11.47 -12.97
N GLY A 19 24.38 10.97 -11.73
CA GLY A 19 23.51 9.87 -11.37
C GLY A 19 22.03 10.16 -11.61
N VAL A 20 21.55 11.30 -11.09
CA VAL A 20 20.16 11.79 -11.34
C VAL A 20 19.89 11.92 -12.83
N ASN A 21 20.81 12.50 -13.59
CA ASN A 21 20.68 12.72 -15.04
C ASN A 21 20.60 11.40 -15.81
N LYS A 22 21.34 10.37 -15.43
CA LYS A 22 21.30 9.06 -16.08
C LYS A 22 19.94 8.40 -15.90
N VAL A 23 19.41 8.36 -14.67
CA VAL A 23 18.07 7.80 -14.40
C VAL A 23 16.98 8.60 -15.14
N ALA A 24 16.96 9.91 -14.96
CA ALA A 24 15.96 10.75 -15.61
C ALA A 24 16.02 10.67 -17.15
N SER A 25 17.20 10.53 -17.74
CA SER A 25 17.37 10.36 -19.19
C SER A 25 16.80 9.06 -19.71
N ALA A 26 16.91 7.97 -18.94
CA ALA A 26 16.32 6.69 -19.30
C ALA A 26 14.78 6.71 -19.13
N VAL A 27 14.28 7.34 -18.05
CA VAL A 27 12.85 7.37 -17.74
C VAL A 27 12.08 8.32 -18.66
N LYS A 28 12.60 9.52 -18.95
CA LYS A 28 11.88 10.54 -19.73
C LYS A 28 11.52 10.14 -21.16
N VAL A 29 12.18 9.11 -21.74
CA VAL A 29 11.84 8.61 -23.09
C VAL A 29 10.48 7.93 -23.13
N THR A 30 9.91 7.58 -22.00
CA THR A 30 8.58 6.97 -21.87
C THR A 30 7.46 7.99 -21.78
N LEU A 31 7.76 9.31 -21.63
CA LEU A 31 6.78 10.35 -21.37
C LEU A 31 5.91 10.69 -22.60
N GLY A 32 4.62 10.80 -22.33
CA GLY A 32 3.63 11.39 -23.21
C GLY A 32 3.28 10.55 -24.46
N PRO A 33 2.54 11.12 -25.43
CA PRO A 33 1.98 10.36 -26.57
C PRO A 33 3.03 9.86 -27.56
N ARG A 34 4.27 10.35 -27.47
CA ARG A 34 5.42 9.85 -28.24
C ARG A 34 6.37 9.00 -27.38
N GLY A 35 5.93 8.63 -26.19
CA GLY A 35 6.67 7.77 -25.27
C GLY A 35 7.01 6.43 -25.92
N ARG A 36 8.23 5.94 -25.63
CA ARG A 36 8.76 4.69 -26.19
C ARG A 36 8.93 3.66 -25.08
N HIS A 37 8.86 2.40 -25.47
CA HIS A 37 9.23 1.31 -24.58
C HIS A 37 10.74 1.30 -24.36
N VAL A 38 11.15 0.94 -23.16
CA VAL A 38 12.54 0.67 -22.77
C VAL A 38 12.72 -0.84 -22.65
N VAL A 39 13.83 -1.34 -23.14
CA VAL A 39 14.23 -2.73 -23.02
C VAL A 39 15.24 -2.83 -21.88
N LEU A 40 14.92 -3.60 -20.86
CA LEU A 40 15.74 -3.81 -19.67
C LEU A 40 16.35 -5.21 -19.72
N GLU A 41 17.67 -5.30 -19.56
CA GLU A 41 18.38 -6.56 -19.49
C GLU A 41 18.04 -7.26 -18.18
N ARG A 42 17.80 -8.58 -18.25
CA ARG A 42 17.75 -9.45 -17.07
C ARG A 42 18.90 -10.43 -17.07
N LYS A 43 19.52 -10.61 -15.92
CA LYS A 43 20.63 -11.60 -15.75
C LYS A 43 20.16 -13.03 -16.05
N PHE A 44 18.89 -13.32 -15.84
CA PHE A 44 18.27 -14.61 -16.13
C PHE A 44 16.88 -14.38 -16.74
N GLY A 45 16.60 -15.10 -17.83
CA GLY A 45 15.32 -15.01 -18.56
C GLY A 45 15.34 -13.99 -19.71
N SER A 46 14.18 -13.68 -20.25
CA SER A 46 13.99 -12.73 -21.35
C SER A 46 14.11 -11.29 -20.87
N PRO A 47 14.59 -10.34 -21.70
CA PRO A 47 14.58 -8.93 -21.40
C PRO A 47 13.15 -8.44 -21.08
N THR A 48 13.03 -7.52 -20.16
CA THR A 48 11.74 -6.86 -19.83
C THR A 48 11.55 -5.66 -20.76
N ILE A 49 10.40 -5.59 -21.41
CA ILE A 49 10.00 -4.46 -22.24
C ILE A 49 8.90 -3.71 -21.50
N THR A 50 9.14 -2.45 -21.15
CA THR A 50 8.18 -1.64 -20.41
C THR A 50 8.20 -0.18 -20.86
N LYS A 51 7.11 0.53 -20.64
CA LYS A 51 6.99 1.98 -20.74
C LYS A 51 6.74 2.64 -19.37
N ASP A 52 6.57 1.83 -18.33
CA ASP A 52 6.38 2.34 -16.98
C ASP A 52 7.66 2.96 -16.42
N GLY A 53 7.54 4.23 -15.98
CA GLY A 53 8.68 5.03 -15.53
C GLY A 53 9.28 4.52 -14.21
N VAL A 54 8.48 4.02 -13.28
CA VAL A 54 8.99 3.52 -12.00
C VAL A 54 9.76 2.20 -12.19
N THR A 55 9.26 1.30 -13.04
CA THR A 55 9.94 0.05 -13.39
C THR A 55 11.29 0.33 -14.04
N VAL A 56 11.33 1.27 -15.01
CA VAL A 56 12.60 1.68 -15.62
C VAL A 56 13.55 2.27 -14.57
N ALA A 57 13.07 3.14 -13.69
CA ALA A 57 13.91 3.76 -12.67
C ALA A 57 14.50 2.72 -11.71
N LYS A 58 13.70 1.77 -11.23
CA LYS A 58 14.11 0.74 -10.26
C LYS A 58 15.26 -0.15 -10.77
N GLU A 59 15.28 -0.46 -12.05
CA GLU A 59 16.28 -1.37 -12.64
C GLU A 59 17.64 -0.70 -12.92
N ILE A 60 17.76 0.63 -12.86
CA ILE A 60 19.02 1.31 -13.17
C ILE A 60 19.98 1.23 -11.98
N GLU A 61 21.11 0.56 -12.16
CA GLU A 61 22.24 0.56 -11.25
C GLU A 61 23.48 1.10 -11.96
N LEU A 62 24.28 1.91 -11.26
CA LEU A 62 25.47 2.54 -11.82
C LEU A 62 26.71 2.02 -11.12
N GLU A 63 27.80 1.80 -11.89
CA GLU A 63 29.08 1.28 -11.38
C GLU A 63 29.76 2.24 -10.41
N ASP A 64 29.72 3.55 -10.69
CA ASP A 64 30.29 4.57 -9.80
C ASP A 64 29.42 4.73 -8.55
N PRO A 65 29.96 4.52 -7.33
CA PRO A 65 29.17 4.58 -6.08
C PRO A 65 28.53 5.93 -5.82
N TYR A 66 29.19 7.05 -6.21
CA TYR A 66 28.67 8.39 -6.00
C TYR A 66 27.57 8.73 -7.01
N GLU A 67 27.74 8.34 -8.27
CA GLU A 67 26.67 8.46 -9.26
C GLU A 67 25.48 7.57 -8.88
N ASN A 68 25.75 6.35 -8.39
CA ASN A 68 24.69 5.43 -7.94
C ASN A 68 23.89 6.00 -6.76
N MET A 69 24.51 6.74 -5.83
CA MET A 69 23.77 7.45 -4.79
C MET A 69 22.80 8.49 -5.38
N GLY A 70 23.23 9.25 -6.38
CA GLY A 70 22.34 10.18 -7.11
C GLY A 70 21.20 9.46 -7.83
N ALA A 71 21.50 8.32 -8.44
CA ALA A 71 20.51 7.46 -9.06
C ALA A 71 19.48 6.96 -8.03
N GLN A 72 19.91 6.48 -6.86
CA GLN A 72 19.02 6.00 -5.80
C GLN A 72 18.07 7.10 -5.29
N LEU A 73 18.55 8.33 -5.10
CA LEU A 73 17.68 9.45 -4.72
C LEU A 73 16.62 9.74 -5.78
N CYS A 74 16.96 9.64 -7.07
CA CYS A 74 16.01 9.84 -8.15
C CYS A 74 14.98 8.69 -8.25
N LYS A 75 15.43 7.44 -8.02
CA LYS A 75 14.55 6.27 -7.90
C LYS A 75 13.53 6.41 -6.77
N GLU A 76 13.96 6.95 -5.63
CA GLU A 76 13.08 7.16 -4.47
C GLU A 76 11.94 8.13 -4.81
N VAL A 77 12.19 9.17 -5.63
CA VAL A 77 11.14 10.06 -6.12
C VAL A 77 10.11 9.30 -6.94
N ALA A 78 10.55 8.49 -7.92
CA ALA A 78 9.65 7.69 -8.74
C ALA A 78 8.83 6.69 -7.89
N SER A 79 9.48 5.97 -6.97
CA SER A 79 8.83 4.99 -6.11
C SER A 79 7.79 5.63 -5.20
N LYS A 80 8.12 6.72 -4.50
CA LYS A 80 7.16 7.43 -3.64
C LYS A 80 5.96 7.98 -4.41
N THR A 81 6.17 8.46 -5.64
CA THR A 81 5.06 8.90 -6.48
C THR A 81 4.16 7.72 -6.85
N ASN A 82 4.75 6.59 -7.21
CA ASN A 82 3.98 5.37 -7.51
C ASN A 82 3.18 4.88 -6.30
N ASP A 83 3.80 4.83 -5.14
CA ASP A 83 3.17 4.34 -3.91
C ASP A 83 1.95 5.20 -3.50
N VAL A 84 1.98 6.50 -3.80
CA VAL A 84 0.88 7.43 -3.45
C VAL A 84 -0.18 7.51 -4.54
N THR A 85 0.21 7.54 -5.81
CA THR A 85 -0.72 7.89 -6.91
C THR A 85 -0.80 6.84 -8.02
N GLY A 86 0.12 5.88 -8.11
CA GLY A 86 0.19 4.92 -9.22
C GLY A 86 0.41 5.55 -10.61
N ASP A 87 0.53 6.88 -10.70
CA ASP A 87 0.71 7.63 -11.96
C ASP A 87 1.65 8.82 -11.75
N GLY A 88 2.11 9.43 -12.86
CA GLY A 88 2.96 10.63 -12.83
C GLY A 88 4.42 10.38 -12.49
N THR A 89 4.89 9.14 -12.36
CA THR A 89 6.25 8.77 -11.97
C THR A 89 7.32 9.35 -12.89
N THR A 90 7.08 9.33 -14.21
CA THR A 90 7.97 9.93 -15.22
C THR A 90 8.02 11.45 -15.08
N THR A 91 6.88 12.11 -14.88
CA THR A 91 6.80 13.57 -14.68
C THR A 91 7.56 13.99 -13.41
N ALA A 92 7.35 13.27 -12.28
CA ALA A 92 8.03 13.51 -11.02
C ALA A 92 9.57 13.37 -11.17
N THR A 93 10.02 12.35 -11.90
CA THR A 93 11.45 12.12 -12.18
C THR A 93 12.06 13.26 -13.00
N VAL A 94 11.35 13.76 -14.02
CA VAL A 94 11.80 14.90 -14.85
C VAL A 94 11.85 16.19 -14.05
N LEU A 95 10.84 16.45 -13.21
CA LEU A 95 10.82 17.62 -12.32
C LEU A 95 11.96 17.57 -11.29
N ALA A 96 12.20 16.40 -10.69
CA ALA A 96 13.30 16.20 -9.76
C ALA A 96 14.65 16.51 -10.41
N GLN A 97 14.88 16.00 -11.64
CA GLN A 97 16.07 16.32 -12.42
C GLN A 97 16.23 17.83 -12.63
N ALA A 98 15.18 18.50 -13.09
CA ALA A 98 15.23 19.94 -13.36
C ALA A 98 15.52 20.76 -12.10
N ILE A 99 14.86 20.45 -10.99
CA ILE A 99 15.06 21.14 -9.69
C ILE A 99 16.49 20.93 -9.19
N VAL A 100 17.03 19.71 -9.27
CA VAL A 100 18.40 19.39 -8.85
C VAL A 100 19.41 20.14 -9.71
N SER A 101 19.28 20.08 -11.05
CA SER A 101 20.22 20.71 -11.96
C SER A 101 20.21 22.23 -11.83
N GLU A 102 19.05 22.88 -11.76
CA GLU A 102 18.98 24.34 -11.55
C GLU A 102 19.42 24.76 -10.15
N GLY A 103 19.08 23.97 -9.12
CA GLY A 103 19.55 24.19 -7.76
C GLY A 103 21.08 24.15 -7.64
N LEU A 104 21.71 23.14 -8.25
CA LEU A 104 23.18 22.98 -8.23
C LEU A 104 23.91 24.10 -9.00
N LYS A 105 23.35 24.60 -10.11
CA LYS A 105 23.90 25.77 -10.82
C LYS A 105 23.93 27.00 -9.91
N ASN A 106 22.86 27.25 -9.16
CA ASN A 106 22.80 28.37 -8.22
C ASN A 106 23.77 28.21 -7.04
N VAL A 107 23.91 26.98 -6.51
CA VAL A 107 24.92 26.67 -5.48
C VAL A 107 26.33 26.92 -5.98
N ALA A 108 26.64 26.47 -7.21
CA ALA A 108 27.95 26.70 -7.85
C ALA A 108 28.23 28.21 -8.07
N ALA A 109 27.19 29.01 -8.32
CA ALA A 109 27.26 30.46 -8.41
C ALA A 109 27.38 31.17 -7.04
N GLY A 110 27.44 30.44 -5.92
CA GLY A 110 27.66 30.99 -4.57
C GLY A 110 26.36 31.25 -3.78
N ALA A 111 25.19 30.84 -4.29
CA ALA A 111 23.96 30.99 -3.54
C ALA A 111 23.92 30.01 -2.33
N ASN A 112 23.32 30.48 -1.22
CA ASN A 112 23.19 29.67 -0.02
C ASN A 112 22.14 28.55 -0.21
N PRO A 113 22.52 27.25 -0.10
CA PRO A 113 21.63 26.12 -0.31
C PRO A 113 20.39 26.13 0.59
N MET A 114 20.50 26.66 1.82
CA MET A 114 19.38 26.72 2.76
C MET A 114 18.31 27.75 2.31
N PHE A 115 18.72 28.82 1.63
CA PHE A 115 17.77 29.78 1.06
C PHE A 115 17.15 29.24 -0.22
N ILE A 116 17.91 28.51 -1.03
CA ILE A 116 17.36 27.80 -2.22
C ILE A 116 16.29 26.82 -1.76
N LYS A 117 16.58 25.99 -0.74
CA LYS A 117 15.59 25.05 -0.18
C LYS A 117 14.31 25.77 0.25
N LYS A 118 14.41 26.86 1.02
CA LYS A 118 13.22 27.64 1.43
C LYS A 118 12.45 28.22 0.22
N GLY A 119 13.15 28.58 -0.83
CA GLY A 119 12.55 29.03 -2.09
C GLY A 119 11.77 27.91 -2.79
N ILE A 120 12.36 26.71 -2.86
CA ILE A 120 11.72 25.51 -3.42
C ILE A 120 10.47 25.18 -2.62
N ASP A 121 10.55 25.12 -1.26
CA ASP A 121 9.41 24.81 -0.40
C ASP A 121 8.23 25.76 -0.64
N LYS A 122 8.50 27.08 -0.78
CA LYS A 122 7.46 28.08 -1.09
C LYS A 122 6.88 27.91 -2.51
N ALA A 123 7.72 27.65 -3.49
CA ALA A 123 7.27 27.45 -4.87
C ALA A 123 6.40 26.20 -4.98
N VAL A 124 6.78 25.10 -4.32
CA VAL A 124 5.99 23.86 -4.27
C VAL A 124 4.63 24.11 -3.62
N ALA A 125 4.58 24.81 -2.48
CA ALA A 125 3.31 25.12 -1.82
C ALA A 125 2.37 25.93 -2.74
N ALA A 126 2.87 26.96 -3.42
CA ALA A 126 2.09 27.74 -4.36
C ALA A 126 1.63 26.92 -5.59
N ALA A 127 2.52 26.09 -6.15
CA ALA A 127 2.18 25.23 -7.27
C ALA A 127 1.08 24.22 -6.89
N VAL A 128 1.15 23.60 -5.72
CA VAL A 128 0.14 22.65 -5.22
C VAL A 128 -1.23 23.34 -5.09
N GLU A 129 -1.28 24.58 -4.57
CA GLU A 129 -2.53 25.32 -4.49
C GLU A 129 -3.16 25.58 -5.87
N GLU A 130 -2.36 25.95 -6.87
CA GLU A 130 -2.84 26.17 -8.22
C GLU A 130 -3.26 24.87 -8.92
N LEU A 131 -2.53 23.77 -8.70
CA LEU A 131 -2.90 22.45 -9.20
C LEU A 131 -4.26 21.98 -8.65
N LYS A 132 -4.48 22.19 -7.34
CA LYS A 132 -5.78 21.87 -6.70
C LYS A 132 -6.95 22.67 -7.30
N LYS A 133 -6.72 23.94 -7.65
CA LYS A 133 -7.73 24.77 -8.32
C LYS A 133 -8.01 24.33 -9.76
N ALA A 134 -7.00 23.79 -10.44
CA ALA A 134 -7.10 23.31 -11.80
C ALA A 134 -7.64 21.88 -11.91
N ALA A 135 -7.71 21.16 -10.80
CA ALA A 135 -8.17 19.77 -10.77
C ALA A 135 -9.65 19.67 -11.14
N ILE A 136 -9.96 18.68 -11.98
CA ILE A 136 -11.33 18.34 -12.42
C ILE A 136 -11.79 17.15 -11.59
N PRO A 137 -12.91 17.23 -10.87
CA PRO A 137 -13.43 16.11 -10.06
C PRO A 137 -13.77 14.90 -10.95
N VAL A 138 -13.55 13.69 -10.41
CA VAL A 138 -13.95 12.42 -11.02
C VAL A 138 -15.15 11.89 -10.25
N GLU A 139 -16.35 11.93 -10.84
CA GLU A 139 -17.59 11.65 -10.13
C GLU A 139 -18.38 10.46 -10.68
N GLY A 140 -18.33 10.22 -11.97
CA GLY A 140 -19.14 9.22 -12.64
C GLY A 140 -18.39 7.91 -12.91
N LYS A 141 -19.14 6.81 -13.06
CA LYS A 141 -18.59 5.50 -13.43
C LYS A 141 -17.80 5.54 -14.74
N GLU A 142 -18.26 6.35 -15.69
CA GLU A 142 -17.59 6.53 -16.98
C GLU A 142 -16.25 7.26 -16.82
N ASP A 143 -16.19 8.30 -15.97
CA ASP A 143 -14.96 9.01 -15.68
C ASP A 143 -13.94 8.10 -14.99
N ILE A 144 -14.39 7.30 -14.02
CA ILE A 144 -13.59 6.30 -13.34
C ILE A 144 -13.02 5.29 -14.34
N ALA A 145 -13.87 4.76 -15.23
CA ALA A 145 -13.44 3.82 -16.27
C ALA A 145 -12.41 4.44 -17.20
N ASN A 146 -12.59 5.71 -17.60
CA ASN A 146 -11.66 6.41 -18.46
C ASN A 146 -10.29 6.64 -17.79
N VAL A 147 -10.27 7.06 -16.52
CA VAL A 147 -9.01 7.22 -15.76
C VAL A 147 -8.27 5.89 -15.66
N ALA A 148 -8.98 4.84 -15.28
CA ALA A 148 -8.41 3.50 -15.13
C ALA A 148 -7.93 2.94 -16.48
N ALA A 149 -8.67 3.17 -17.57
CA ALA A 149 -8.30 2.75 -18.92
C ALA A 149 -7.04 3.46 -19.42
N ILE A 150 -6.89 4.76 -19.14
CA ILE A 150 -5.69 5.53 -19.52
C ILE A 150 -4.47 5.03 -18.73
N SER A 151 -4.59 4.87 -17.42
CA SER A 151 -3.50 4.41 -16.56
C SER A 151 -3.09 2.97 -16.89
N GLY A 152 -4.06 2.05 -16.97
CA GLY A 152 -3.84 0.65 -17.34
C GLY A 152 -3.53 0.43 -18.83
N ASN A 153 -3.67 1.48 -19.67
CA ASN A 153 -3.54 1.41 -21.12
C ASN A 153 -4.37 0.26 -21.74
N ASP A 154 -5.55 0.03 -21.18
CA ASP A 154 -6.44 -1.05 -21.54
C ASP A 154 -7.88 -0.69 -21.13
N TYR A 155 -8.80 -0.71 -22.10
CA TYR A 155 -10.19 -0.33 -21.86
C TYR A 155 -10.92 -1.35 -20.98
N ASP A 156 -10.61 -2.63 -21.11
CA ASP A 156 -11.24 -3.70 -20.32
C ASP A 156 -10.81 -3.59 -18.85
N VAL A 157 -9.55 -3.25 -18.59
CA VAL A 157 -9.05 -2.93 -17.23
C VAL A 157 -9.82 -1.74 -16.66
N GLY A 158 -10.06 -0.71 -17.46
CA GLY A 158 -10.85 0.46 -17.06
C GLY A 158 -12.26 0.10 -16.61
N GLN A 159 -12.96 -0.69 -17.39
CA GLN A 159 -14.32 -1.13 -17.08
C GLN A 159 -14.37 -1.99 -15.82
N MET A 160 -13.42 -2.92 -15.64
CA MET A 160 -13.34 -3.77 -14.46
C MET A 160 -13.10 -2.99 -13.16
N ILE A 161 -12.21 -2.02 -13.19
CA ILE A 161 -11.95 -1.16 -12.02
C ILE A 161 -13.20 -0.33 -11.68
N ALA A 162 -13.86 0.24 -12.69
CA ALA A 162 -15.10 0.97 -12.47
C ALA A 162 -16.23 0.08 -11.93
N GLU A 163 -16.32 -1.17 -12.37
CA GLU A 163 -17.25 -2.16 -11.83
C GLU A 163 -16.91 -2.51 -10.38
N ALA A 164 -15.65 -2.78 -10.08
CA ALA A 164 -15.19 -3.06 -8.73
C ALA A 164 -15.51 -1.90 -7.77
N MET A 165 -15.26 -0.65 -8.18
CA MET A 165 -15.59 0.53 -7.39
C MET A 165 -17.11 0.73 -7.20
N ASP A 166 -17.91 0.38 -8.20
CA ASP A 166 -19.38 0.43 -8.11
C ASP A 166 -19.93 -0.59 -7.09
N LEU A 167 -19.31 -1.78 -7.01
CA LEU A 167 -19.69 -2.84 -6.08
C LEU A 167 -19.43 -2.50 -4.61
N VAL A 168 -18.34 -1.81 -4.30
CA VAL A 168 -17.90 -1.54 -2.91
C VAL A 168 -18.04 -0.08 -2.52
N GLY A 169 -18.32 0.82 -3.46
CA GLY A 169 -18.38 2.26 -3.25
C GLY A 169 -17.01 2.96 -3.33
N LYS A 170 -16.99 4.28 -3.27
CA LYS A 170 -15.79 5.11 -3.42
C LYS A 170 -14.72 4.82 -2.36
N ASP A 171 -15.14 4.55 -1.13
CA ASP A 171 -14.28 4.25 0.03
C ASP A 171 -14.10 2.74 0.24
N GLY A 172 -14.57 1.92 -0.72
CA GLY A 172 -14.52 0.47 -0.62
C GLY A 172 -13.13 -0.09 -0.95
N VAL A 173 -12.85 -1.24 -0.37
CA VAL A 173 -11.58 -1.94 -0.56
C VAL A 173 -11.61 -2.76 -1.84
N ILE A 174 -10.59 -2.60 -2.68
CA ILE A 174 -10.40 -3.41 -3.89
C ILE A 174 -9.01 -4.04 -3.81
N THR A 175 -8.95 -5.35 -3.98
CA THR A 175 -7.69 -6.11 -4.04
C THR A 175 -7.52 -6.78 -5.39
N VAL A 176 -6.27 -6.94 -5.81
CA VAL A 176 -5.94 -7.65 -7.05
C VAL A 176 -5.30 -8.99 -6.69
N GLU A 177 -5.81 -10.08 -7.22
CA GLU A 177 -5.33 -11.43 -6.97
C GLU A 177 -5.03 -12.17 -8.29
N GLU A 178 -4.11 -13.11 -8.20
CA GLU A 178 -3.80 -13.98 -9.33
C GLU A 178 -4.87 -15.10 -9.45
N SER A 179 -5.32 -15.34 -10.68
CA SER A 179 -6.23 -16.44 -11.00
C SER A 179 -5.50 -17.55 -11.75
N LYS A 180 -5.92 -18.79 -11.53
CA LYS A 180 -5.47 -19.95 -12.33
C LYS A 180 -6.12 -20.01 -13.71
N GLY A 181 -7.15 -19.19 -13.95
CA GLY A 181 -7.84 -19.07 -15.23
C GLY A 181 -7.13 -18.12 -16.20
N ILE A 182 -7.69 -17.93 -17.38
CA ILE A 182 -7.21 -16.98 -18.38
C ILE A 182 -8.00 -15.67 -18.31
N GLU A 183 -9.23 -15.74 -17.83
CA GLU A 183 -10.15 -14.61 -17.75
C GLU A 183 -9.89 -13.74 -16.51
N VAL A 184 -10.25 -12.48 -16.61
CA VAL A 184 -10.27 -11.57 -15.47
C VAL A 184 -11.70 -11.45 -14.96
N THR A 185 -11.90 -11.60 -13.66
CA THR A 185 -13.22 -11.52 -13.03
C THR A 185 -13.20 -10.59 -11.83
N VAL A 186 -14.34 -9.96 -11.57
CA VAL A 186 -14.54 -9.11 -10.39
C VAL A 186 -15.55 -9.78 -9.47
N GLU A 187 -15.20 -9.98 -8.21
CA GLU A 187 -16.05 -10.59 -7.20
C GLU A 187 -16.12 -9.70 -5.96
N LYS A 188 -17.29 -9.63 -5.33
CA LYS A 188 -17.44 -9.00 -4.02
C LYS A 188 -17.48 -10.06 -2.94
N VAL A 189 -16.66 -9.90 -1.90
CA VAL A 189 -16.60 -10.79 -0.75
C VAL A 189 -16.75 -10.01 0.55
N GLU A 190 -17.08 -10.71 1.63
CA GLU A 190 -17.05 -10.13 2.98
C GLU A 190 -15.60 -9.87 3.39
N GLY A 191 -15.34 -8.69 3.94
CA GLY A 191 -14.00 -8.29 4.33
C GLY A 191 -13.97 -6.85 4.81
N MET A 192 -12.83 -6.44 5.35
CA MET A 192 -12.62 -5.04 5.73
C MET A 192 -11.14 -4.67 5.74
N GLU A 193 -10.86 -3.39 5.62
CA GLU A 193 -9.53 -2.81 5.79
C GLU A 193 -9.50 -1.87 6.99
N PHE A 194 -8.35 -1.82 7.67
CA PHE A 194 -8.08 -0.83 8.71
C PHE A 194 -6.65 -0.29 8.64
N ASP A 195 -6.49 0.96 9.07
CA ASP A 195 -5.29 1.78 8.86
C ASP A 195 -4.20 1.45 9.88
N LYS A 196 -3.72 0.22 9.88
CA LYS A 196 -2.56 -0.25 10.67
C LYS A 196 -1.83 -1.32 9.87
N GLY A 197 -0.58 -1.05 9.55
CA GLY A 197 0.31 -1.99 8.89
C GLY A 197 1.11 -2.86 9.86
N TYR A 198 2.03 -3.65 9.31
CA TYR A 198 2.86 -4.56 10.10
C TYR A 198 3.76 -3.79 11.09
N ILE A 199 3.91 -4.35 12.31
CA ILE A 199 4.79 -3.78 13.34
C ILE A 199 6.28 -3.90 12.96
N SER A 200 6.63 -4.89 12.14
CA SER A 200 8.01 -5.13 11.71
C SER A 200 8.06 -5.54 10.25
N ALA A 201 8.95 -4.92 9.48
CA ALA A 201 9.21 -5.29 8.08
C ALA A 201 9.73 -6.73 7.91
N TYR A 202 10.21 -7.37 8.96
CA TYR A 202 10.58 -8.79 8.92
C TYR A 202 9.38 -9.73 8.75
N PHE A 203 8.15 -9.26 8.92
CA PHE A 203 6.94 -10.04 8.65
C PHE A 203 6.59 -10.11 7.15
N VAL A 204 7.17 -9.26 6.32
CA VAL A 204 6.96 -9.25 4.86
C VAL A 204 7.20 -10.62 4.25
N THR A 205 6.28 -11.06 3.39
CA THR A 205 6.37 -12.30 2.62
C THR A 205 6.63 -12.03 1.13
N ASN A 206 6.09 -10.93 0.61
CA ASN A 206 6.35 -10.41 -0.73
C ASN A 206 7.24 -9.17 -0.65
N THR A 207 8.53 -9.32 -0.91
CA THR A 207 9.52 -8.23 -0.82
C THR A 207 9.42 -7.23 -1.97
N GLU A 208 8.80 -7.59 -3.10
CA GLU A 208 8.60 -6.66 -4.23
C GLU A 208 7.52 -5.63 -3.91
N ALA A 209 6.39 -6.08 -3.38
CA ALA A 209 5.29 -5.21 -2.94
C ALA A 209 5.45 -4.72 -1.48
N MET A 210 6.45 -5.20 -0.74
CA MET A 210 6.62 -4.92 0.69
C MET A 210 5.37 -5.27 1.53
N GLU A 211 4.73 -6.38 1.21
CA GLU A 211 3.52 -6.88 1.86
C GLU A 211 3.75 -8.20 2.59
N ALA A 212 3.02 -8.41 3.68
CA ALA A 212 2.84 -9.72 4.30
C ALA A 212 1.48 -10.28 3.88
N VAL A 213 1.48 -11.32 3.06
CA VAL A 213 0.29 -12.04 2.62
C VAL A 213 0.26 -13.38 3.34
N LEU A 214 -0.83 -13.64 4.06
CA LEU A 214 -1.04 -14.86 4.83
C LEU A 214 -2.36 -15.50 4.37
N ASP A 215 -2.27 -16.72 3.85
CA ASP A 215 -3.41 -17.48 3.37
C ASP A 215 -3.94 -18.41 4.46
N ASP A 216 -5.26 -18.42 4.62
CA ASP A 216 -5.99 -19.22 5.63
C ASP A 216 -5.45 -19.06 7.07
N PRO A 217 -5.16 -17.79 7.51
CA PRO A 217 -4.56 -17.56 8.81
C PRO A 217 -5.56 -17.68 9.96
N TYR A 218 -5.04 -18.06 11.13
CA TYR A 218 -5.66 -17.74 12.40
C TYR A 218 -5.45 -16.26 12.74
N ILE A 219 -6.43 -15.63 13.38
CA ILE A 219 -6.40 -14.21 13.76
C ILE A 219 -6.64 -14.09 15.26
N LEU A 220 -5.61 -13.68 15.99
CA LEU A 220 -5.72 -13.34 17.40
C LEU A 220 -6.11 -11.88 17.56
N LEU A 221 -7.19 -11.59 18.26
CA LEU A 221 -7.65 -10.26 18.61
C LEU A 221 -7.53 -10.04 20.12
N TYR A 222 -6.56 -9.22 20.52
CA TYR A 222 -6.21 -9.01 21.92
C TYR A 222 -6.22 -7.54 22.32
N GLU A 223 -6.84 -7.20 23.45
CA GLU A 223 -7.05 -5.80 23.86
C GLU A 223 -5.77 -5.08 24.26
N LYS A 224 -4.86 -5.78 24.95
CA LYS A 224 -3.67 -5.19 25.59
C LYS A 224 -2.40 -5.34 24.75
N LYS A 225 -1.32 -4.78 25.26
CA LYS A 225 0.03 -5.00 24.73
C LYS A 225 0.53 -6.41 25.04
N ILE A 226 1.32 -6.95 24.13
CA ILE A 226 2.01 -8.23 24.29
C ILE A 226 3.51 -7.94 24.32
N THR A 227 4.13 -8.10 25.51
CA THR A 227 5.56 -7.83 25.72
C THR A 227 6.32 -9.11 26.09
N ALA A 228 5.71 -9.98 26.90
CA ALA A 228 6.30 -11.24 27.32
C ALA A 228 5.87 -12.38 26.38
N VAL A 229 6.84 -13.18 25.95
CA VAL A 229 6.55 -14.34 25.08
C VAL A 229 5.91 -15.49 25.87
N ALA A 230 6.19 -15.60 27.16
CA ALA A 230 5.72 -16.71 27.99
C ALA A 230 4.19 -16.89 27.96
N ASP A 231 3.44 -15.78 27.97
CA ASP A 231 1.98 -15.81 27.94
C ASP A 231 1.41 -16.26 26.58
N LEU A 232 2.17 -16.02 25.50
CA LEU A 232 1.78 -16.34 24.13
C LEU A 232 2.24 -17.74 23.70
N LEU A 233 3.25 -18.31 24.37
CA LEU A 233 3.91 -19.55 23.97
C LEU A 233 2.94 -20.74 23.80
N PRO A 234 1.97 -20.99 24.74
CA PRO A 234 1.03 -22.10 24.59
C PRO A 234 0.17 -21.99 23.30
N LEU A 235 -0.21 -20.76 22.92
CA LEU A 235 -0.96 -20.53 21.69
C LEU A 235 -0.08 -20.74 20.47
N LEU A 236 1.16 -20.22 20.45
CA LEU A 236 2.08 -20.40 19.34
C LEU A 236 2.38 -21.86 19.05
N GLU A 237 2.52 -22.69 20.09
CA GLU A 237 2.69 -24.14 19.94
C GLU A 237 1.47 -24.80 19.28
N LYS A 238 0.25 -24.42 19.66
CA LYS A 238 -0.98 -24.94 19.05
C LYS A 238 -1.09 -24.55 17.58
N VAL A 239 -0.80 -23.27 17.25
CA VAL A 239 -0.80 -22.75 15.88
C VAL A 239 0.26 -23.45 15.03
N ALA A 240 1.48 -23.60 15.54
CA ALA A 240 2.56 -24.29 14.83
C ALA A 240 2.21 -25.76 14.55
N ARG A 241 1.55 -26.47 15.48
CA ARG A 241 1.06 -27.85 15.26
C ARG A 241 -0.06 -27.90 14.22
N ALA A 242 -0.89 -26.86 14.16
CA ALA A 242 -1.96 -26.77 13.14
C ALA A 242 -1.41 -26.45 11.73
N GLY A 243 -0.17 -25.95 11.62
CA GLY A 243 0.49 -25.64 10.35
C GLY A 243 -0.09 -24.47 9.59
N LYS A 244 -0.91 -23.63 10.25
CA LYS A 244 -1.53 -22.43 9.67
C LYS A 244 -0.78 -21.16 10.08
N PRO A 245 -0.81 -20.11 9.24
CA PRO A 245 -0.30 -18.81 9.62
C PRO A 245 -1.07 -18.18 10.79
N LEU A 246 -0.45 -17.21 11.47
CA LEU A 246 -1.06 -16.45 12.56
C LEU A 246 -0.94 -14.94 12.31
N VAL A 247 -2.04 -14.23 12.37
CA VAL A 247 -2.08 -12.77 12.46
C VAL A 247 -2.41 -12.39 13.90
N ILE A 248 -1.60 -11.52 14.49
CA ILE A 248 -1.84 -10.98 15.83
C ILE A 248 -2.25 -9.52 15.71
N VAL A 249 -3.45 -9.19 16.15
CA VAL A 249 -3.95 -7.82 16.26
C VAL A 249 -4.05 -7.48 17.74
N ALA A 250 -3.18 -6.60 18.22
CA ALA A 250 -3.12 -6.23 19.63
C ALA A 250 -2.89 -4.73 19.79
N GLU A 251 -3.06 -4.18 20.99
CA GLU A 251 -2.71 -2.75 21.22
C GLU A 251 -1.29 -2.44 20.73
N ASP A 252 -0.33 -3.29 21.07
CA ASP A 252 1.04 -3.31 20.54
C ASP A 252 1.67 -4.70 20.77
N VAL A 253 2.70 -5.03 19.97
CA VAL A 253 3.55 -6.20 20.23
C VAL A 253 4.99 -5.72 20.25
N GLU A 254 5.66 -5.83 21.38
CA GLU A 254 6.99 -5.25 21.59
C GLU A 254 7.89 -6.16 22.43
N GLY A 255 9.15 -5.77 22.58
CA GLY A 255 10.11 -6.45 23.45
C GLY A 255 10.41 -7.88 23.04
N GLU A 256 10.40 -8.79 24.03
CA GLU A 256 10.74 -10.20 23.85
C GLU A 256 9.74 -10.93 22.94
N ALA A 257 8.45 -10.59 23.05
CA ALA A 257 7.41 -11.19 22.23
C ALA A 257 7.64 -10.90 20.73
N LEU A 258 7.87 -9.62 20.36
CA LEU A 258 8.16 -9.26 18.98
C LEU A 258 9.43 -9.93 18.45
N ALA A 259 10.51 -9.91 19.23
CA ALA A 259 11.78 -10.55 18.85
C ALA A 259 11.60 -12.05 18.57
N THR A 260 10.86 -12.74 19.42
CA THR A 260 10.60 -14.17 19.28
C THR A 260 9.74 -14.47 18.05
N LEU A 261 8.70 -13.70 17.77
CA LEU A 261 7.87 -13.85 16.57
C LEU A 261 8.70 -13.66 15.29
N VAL A 262 9.52 -12.61 15.25
CA VAL A 262 10.42 -12.32 14.11
C VAL A 262 11.42 -13.46 13.89
N VAL A 263 12.06 -13.95 14.94
CA VAL A 263 13.03 -15.07 14.84
C VAL A 263 12.37 -16.34 14.32
N ASN A 264 11.18 -16.70 14.82
CA ASN A 264 10.47 -17.89 14.37
C ASN A 264 9.98 -17.75 12.92
N LYS A 265 9.57 -16.56 12.50
CA LYS A 265 9.22 -16.27 11.10
C LYS A 265 10.43 -16.42 10.18
N ILE A 266 11.58 -15.83 10.54
CA ILE A 266 12.83 -15.94 9.75
C ILE A 266 13.31 -17.38 9.64
N ARG A 267 13.17 -18.17 10.71
CA ARG A 267 13.50 -19.61 10.73
C ARG A 267 12.51 -20.48 9.97
N GLY A 268 11.38 -19.93 9.54
CA GLY A 268 10.32 -20.69 8.86
C GLY A 268 9.55 -21.66 9.76
N THR A 269 9.73 -21.57 11.09
CA THR A 269 9.02 -22.42 12.06
C THR A 269 7.59 -21.97 12.29
N LEU A 270 7.30 -20.70 12.07
CA LEU A 270 5.98 -20.12 12.21
C LEU A 270 5.79 -19.03 11.15
N GLN A 271 4.71 -19.10 10.37
CA GLN A 271 4.28 -17.98 9.54
C GLN A 271 3.42 -17.05 10.39
N VAL A 272 3.93 -15.86 10.68
CA VAL A 272 3.27 -14.93 11.58
C VAL A 272 3.47 -13.49 11.14
N ALA A 273 2.46 -12.66 11.38
CA ALA A 273 2.55 -11.22 11.32
C ALA A 273 1.83 -10.61 12.53
N ALA A 274 2.29 -9.43 12.95
CA ALA A 274 1.68 -8.68 14.03
C ALA A 274 1.40 -7.24 13.58
N VAL A 275 0.21 -6.76 13.92
CA VAL A 275 -0.29 -5.42 13.60
C VAL A 275 -0.87 -4.76 14.85
N LYS A 276 -0.86 -3.43 14.88
CA LYS A 276 -1.51 -2.69 15.95
C LYS A 276 -3.02 -2.66 15.75
N ALA A 277 -3.76 -2.75 16.85
CA ALA A 277 -5.20 -2.59 16.82
C ALA A 277 -5.60 -1.19 16.32
N PRO A 278 -6.62 -1.10 15.45
CA PRO A 278 -7.10 0.19 14.93
C PRO A 278 -7.82 1.01 15.98
N GLY A 279 -7.72 2.34 15.88
CA GLY A 279 -8.41 3.26 16.79
C GLY A 279 -7.77 3.39 18.18
N PHE A 280 -8.46 4.09 19.08
CA PHE A 280 -8.03 4.36 20.47
C PHE A 280 -9.24 4.25 21.41
N GLY A 281 -9.00 3.86 22.68
CA GLY A 281 -10.03 3.78 23.71
C GLY A 281 -11.22 2.90 23.30
N ASP A 282 -12.44 3.36 23.56
CA ASP A 282 -13.69 2.62 23.27
C ASP A 282 -13.89 2.36 21.77
N ARG A 283 -13.37 3.25 20.90
CA ARG A 283 -13.41 3.02 19.45
C ARG A 283 -12.55 1.84 19.04
N ARG A 284 -11.37 1.65 19.68
CA ARG A 284 -10.53 0.46 19.47
C ARG A 284 -11.30 -0.80 19.81
N LYS A 285 -11.96 -0.83 20.98
CA LYS A 285 -12.77 -1.98 21.40
C LYS A 285 -13.86 -2.28 20.35
N ALA A 286 -14.60 -1.27 19.94
CA ALA A 286 -15.66 -1.42 18.97
C ALA A 286 -15.15 -1.93 17.58
N MET A 287 -14.01 -1.44 17.11
CA MET A 287 -13.40 -1.92 15.86
C MET A 287 -12.87 -3.35 15.99
N MET A 288 -12.25 -3.69 17.11
CA MET A 288 -11.81 -5.06 17.40
C MET A 288 -12.96 -6.06 17.48
N GLU A 289 -14.12 -5.65 18.01
CA GLU A 289 -15.35 -6.43 17.98
C GLU A 289 -15.88 -6.61 16.55
N ASP A 290 -15.81 -5.58 15.71
CA ASP A 290 -16.22 -5.67 14.30
C ASP A 290 -15.35 -6.68 13.54
N ILE A 291 -14.03 -6.66 13.77
CA ILE A 291 -13.10 -7.65 13.21
C ILE A 291 -13.42 -9.05 13.75
N ALA A 292 -13.73 -9.18 15.04
CA ALA A 292 -14.11 -10.45 15.64
C ALA A 292 -15.37 -11.05 15.01
N VAL A 293 -16.39 -10.23 14.78
CA VAL A 293 -17.63 -10.66 14.11
C VAL A 293 -17.35 -11.05 12.66
N LEU A 294 -16.54 -10.28 11.94
CA LEU A 294 -16.17 -10.55 10.55
C LEU A 294 -15.41 -11.86 10.40
N THR A 295 -14.50 -12.15 11.33
CA THR A 295 -13.59 -13.31 11.24
C THR A 295 -14.09 -14.56 12.00
N GLY A 296 -15.21 -14.40 12.74
CA GLY A 296 -15.76 -15.47 13.58
C GLY A 296 -14.93 -15.77 14.84
N GLY A 297 -14.01 -14.85 15.19
CA GLY A 297 -13.17 -14.97 16.39
C GLY A 297 -13.77 -14.34 17.62
N THR A 298 -12.99 -14.38 18.72
CA THR A 298 -13.30 -13.73 19.98
C THR A 298 -12.35 -12.57 20.22
N PHE A 299 -12.89 -11.38 20.47
CA PHE A 299 -12.06 -10.27 20.95
C PHE A 299 -11.73 -10.50 22.43
N VAL A 300 -10.48 -10.83 22.72
CA VAL A 300 -9.99 -11.14 24.05
C VAL A 300 -9.73 -9.84 24.82
N SER A 301 -10.77 -9.38 25.53
CA SER A 301 -10.75 -8.17 26.37
C SER A 301 -10.59 -8.51 27.83
N GLU A 302 -10.24 -7.50 28.66
CA GLU A 302 -10.22 -7.65 30.12
C GLU A 302 -11.58 -8.07 30.68
N ASP A 303 -12.65 -7.57 30.08
CA ASP A 303 -14.02 -7.84 30.53
C ASP A 303 -14.37 -9.33 30.48
N LEU A 304 -13.75 -10.08 29.59
CA LEU A 304 -13.93 -11.54 29.49
C LEU A 304 -13.12 -12.33 30.53
N GLY A 305 -12.13 -11.70 31.19
CA GLY A 305 -11.28 -12.37 32.17
C GLY A 305 -10.42 -13.50 31.63
N ILE A 306 -10.26 -13.59 30.30
CA ILE A 306 -9.50 -14.63 29.60
C ILE A 306 -8.04 -14.19 29.51
N LYS A 307 -7.13 -15.03 30.00
CA LYS A 307 -5.70 -14.81 29.87
C LYS A 307 -5.15 -15.40 28.57
N LEU A 308 -4.09 -14.80 28.01
CA LEU A 308 -3.43 -15.27 26.79
C LEU A 308 -3.01 -16.73 26.86
N GLU A 309 -2.50 -17.17 28.03
CA GLU A 309 -2.05 -18.54 28.27
C GLU A 309 -3.17 -19.60 28.14
N ASN A 310 -4.43 -19.19 28.29
CA ASN A 310 -5.61 -20.06 28.26
C ASN A 310 -6.35 -20.05 26.92
N LEU A 311 -5.79 -19.38 25.90
CA LEU A 311 -6.43 -19.31 24.59
C LEU A 311 -6.37 -20.66 23.85
N ASP A 312 -7.43 -20.91 23.09
CA ASP A 312 -7.54 -22.06 22.21
C ASP A 312 -7.82 -21.64 20.77
N LEU A 313 -7.52 -22.53 19.81
CA LEU A 313 -7.66 -22.26 18.38
C LEU A 313 -9.11 -21.88 17.97
N ASN A 314 -10.10 -22.41 18.67
CA ASN A 314 -11.53 -22.11 18.43
C ASN A 314 -11.93 -20.68 18.83
N MET A 315 -11.10 -19.97 19.57
CA MET A 315 -11.31 -18.57 19.92
C MET A 315 -10.69 -17.61 18.91
N LEU A 316 -9.82 -18.11 18.03
CA LEU A 316 -9.18 -17.32 17.00
C LEU A 316 -10.14 -17.08 15.82
N GLY A 317 -10.10 -15.87 15.28
CA GLY A 317 -10.74 -15.58 14.02
C GLY A 317 -10.04 -16.29 12.86
N GLN A 318 -10.70 -16.38 11.72
CA GLN A 318 -10.15 -16.93 10.47
C GLN A 318 -10.61 -16.09 9.28
N ALA A 319 -9.80 -16.09 8.23
CA ALA A 319 -10.12 -15.48 6.94
C ALA A 319 -9.44 -16.29 5.84
N LYS A 320 -9.86 -16.13 4.61
CA LYS A 320 -9.21 -16.75 3.47
C LYS A 320 -7.82 -16.18 3.25
N THR A 321 -7.70 -14.85 3.29
CA THR A 321 -6.41 -14.16 3.14
C THR A 321 -6.38 -12.90 4.01
N VAL A 322 -5.23 -12.63 4.61
CA VAL A 322 -4.95 -11.34 5.25
C VAL A 322 -3.73 -10.73 4.56
N LYS A 323 -3.90 -9.53 4.02
CA LYS A 323 -2.84 -8.72 3.39
C LYS A 323 -2.47 -7.58 4.33
N ILE A 324 -1.20 -7.41 4.60
CA ILE A 324 -0.69 -6.38 5.50
C ILE A 324 0.42 -5.65 4.78
N ASP A 325 0.23 -4.38 4.52
CA ASP A 325 1.26 -3.50 4.02
C ASP A 325 1.88 -2.64 5.14
N ARG A 326 2.56 -1.59 4.81
CA ARG A 326 3.21 -0.69 5.76
C ARG A 326 2.23 0.13 6.58
N GLU A 327 1.05 0.41 6.06
CA GLU A 327 0.09 1.39 6.60
C GLU A 327 -1.27 0.77 6.89
N SER A 328 -1.64 -0.30 6.21
CA SER A 328 -2.96 -0.93 6.30
C SER A 328 -2.93 -2.45 6.48
N THR A 329 -4.05 -2.99 6.91
CA THR A 329 -4.35 -4.42 6.99
C THR A 329 -5.71 -4.69 6.39
N THR A 330 -5.75 -5.55 5.36
CA THR A 330 -6.96 -5.98 4.67
C THR A 330 -7.26 -7.44 5.01
N VAL A 331 -8.43 -7.66 5.60
CA VAL A 331 -8.99 -9.00 5.82
C VAL A 331 -9.93 -9.31 4.66
N VAL A 332 -9.62 -10.36 3.91
CA VAL A 332 -10.38 -10.78 2.73
C VAL A 332 -11.10 -12.07 3.05
N GLU A 333 -12.40 -12.10 2.81
CA GLU A 333 -13.27 -13.28 3.01
C GLU A 333 -13.13 -13.85 4.43
N GLY A 334 -13.59 -13.04 5.41
CA GLY A 334 -13.64 -13.45 6.82
C GLY A 334 -14.63 -14.60 7.03
N HIS A 335 -14.30 -15.54 7.92
CA HIS A 335 -15.13 -16.72 8.19
C HIS A 335 -16.20 -16.48 9.26
N GLY A 336 -16.61 -15.22 9.47
CA GLY A 336 -17.69 -14.87 10.38
C GLY A 336 -19.05 -15.36 9.88
N ASP A 337 -19.98 -15.49 10.82
CA ASP A 337 -21.37 -15.83 10.51
C ASP A 337 -22.08 -14.64 9.84
N ALA A 338 -22.64 -14.82 8.64
CA ALA A 338 -23.27 -13.77 7.86
C ALA A 338 -24.44 -13.08 8.61
N GLU A 339 -25.20 -13.83 9.44
CA GLU A 339 -26.30 -13.26 10.22
C GLU A 339 -25.78 -12.39 11.37
N LYS A 340 -24.64 -12.78 11.99
CA LYS A 340 -23.99 -11.96 13.00
C LYS A 340 -23.43 -10.67 12.40
N ILE A 341 -22.83 -10.74 11.20
CA ILE A 341 -22.32 -9.57 10.47
C ILE A 341 -23.49 -8.62 10.14
N LYS A 342 -24.60 -9.12 9.61
CA LYS A 342 -25.82 -8.31 9.35
C LYS A 342 -26.37 -7.70 10.63
N GLY A 343 -26.42 -8.45 11.73
CA GLY A 343 -26.83 -7.97 13.04
C GLY A 343 -25.94 -6.84 13.54
N ARG A 344 -24.61 -6.96 13.36
CA ARG A 344 -23.65 -5.92 13.72
C ARG A 344 -23.83 -4.65 12.88
N ILE A 345 -24.02 -4.79 11.58
CA ILE A 345 -24.34 -3.69 10.68
C ILE A 345 -25.62 -2.96 11.12
N ALA A 346 -26.69 -3.70 11.45
CA ALA A 346 -27.93 -3.11 11.95
C ALA A 346 -27.73 -2.37 13.28
N GLN A 347 -26.91 -2.90 14.18
CA GLN A 347 -26.55 -2.26 15.44
C GLN A 347 -25.83 -0.91 15.21
N ILE A 348 -24.85 -0.88 14.29
CA ILE A 348 -24.10 0.35 13.96
C ILE A 348 -25.05 1.39 13.34
N LYS A 349 -25.94 0.99 12.42
CA LYS A 349 -26.94 1.87 11.82
C LYS A 349 -27.82 2.52 12.89
N LYS A 350 -28.29 1.74 13.86
CA LYS A 350 -29.07 2.27 14.98
C LYS A 350 -28.26 3.25 15.84
N GLN A 351 -26.97 2.96 16.10
CA GLN A 351 -26.08 3.88 16.83
C GLN A 351 -25.90 5.22 16.09
N ILE A 352 -25.89 5.21 14.74
CA ILE A 352 -25.83 6.42 13.92
C ILE A 352 -27.12 7.26 14.09
N GLU A 353 -28.27 6.60 14.09
CA GLU A 353 -29.59 7.26 14.28
C GLU A 353 -29.73 7.85 15.69
N ASP A 354 -29.25 7.13 16.71
CA ASP A 354 -29.35 7.51 18.13
C ASP A 354 -28.27 8.54 18.55
N SER A 355 -27.27 8.84 17.69
CA SER A 355 -26.15 9.73 18.03
C SER A 355 -26.51 11.20 17.84
N ASP A 356 -26.33 11.99 18.90
CA ASP A 356 -26.54 13.47 18.90
C ASP A 356 -25.27 14.23 18.47
N SER A 357 -24.10 13.57 18.39
CA SER A 357 -22.81 14.17 18.03
C SER A 357 -22.52 13.95 16.55
N ASP A 358 -22.34 15.02 15.78
CA ASP A 358 -21.99 14.94 14.37
C ASP A 358 -20.64 14.22 14.16
N TYR A 359 -19.68 14.45 15.05
CA TYR A 359 -18.37 13.78 15.00
C TYR A 359 -18.49 12.27 15.27
N ASP A 360 -19.31 11.87 16.27
CA ASP A 360 -19.48 10.43 16.55
C ASP A 360 -20.30 9.76 15.45
N ARG A 361 -21.27 10.48 14.88
CA ARG A 361 -22.03 10.01 13.71
C ARG A 361 -21.12 9.76 12.50
N GLU A 362 -20.22 10.69 12.20
CA GLU A 362 -19.21 10.52 11.14
C GLU A 362 -18.34 9.28 11.37
N LYS A 363 -17.83 9.09 12.58
CA LYS A 363 -16.99 7.93 12.91
C LYS A 363 -17.76 6.59 12.91
N LEU A 364 -19.03 6.60 13.25
CA LEU A 364 -19.89 5.43 13.10
C LEU A 364 -20.19 5.13 11.63
N GLN A 365 -20.35 6.14 10.79
CA GLN A 365 -20.52 5.99 9.35
C GLN A 365 -19.27 5.39 8.68
N GLU A 366 -18.06 5.88 9.04
CA GLU A 366 -16.79 5.28 8.59
C GLU A 366 -16.73 3.79 8.96
N ARG A 367 -17.09 3.45 10.20
CA ARG A 367 -17.10 2.07 10.69
C ARG A 367 -18.10 1.19 9.95
N LEU A 368 -19.28 1.74 9.69
CA LEU A 368 -20.33 1.08 8.90
C LEU A 368 -19.85 0.82 7.46
N ALA A 369 -19.23 1.80 6.83
CA ALA A 369 -18.70 1.69 5.47
C ALA A 369 -17.65 0.57 5.38
N LYS A 370 -16.73 0.51 6.35
CA LYS A 370 -15.68 -0.54 6.40
C LYS A 370 -16.26 -1.94 6.56
N LEU A 371 -17.28 -2.13 7.38
CA LEU A 371 -17.88 -3.45 7.63
C LEU A 371 -18.89 -3.86 6.55
N ALA A 372 -19.73 -2.93 6.07
CA ALA A 372 -20.79 -3.22 5.10
C ALA A 372 -20.31 -3.16 3.65
N GLY A 373 -19.24 -2.43 3.36
CA GLY A 373 -18.64 -2.28 2.02
C GLY A 373 -18.15 -3.60 1.46
N GLY A 374 -17.56 -4.45 2.28
CA GLY A 374 -16.88 -5.66 1.85
C GLY A 374 -15.59 -5.34 1.09
N VAL A 375 -15.07 -6.34 0.39
CA VAL A 375 -13.89 -6.23 -0.47
C VAL A 375 -14.25 -6.67 -1.87
N ALA A 376 -13.93 -5.87 -2.90
CA ALA A 376 -13.96 -6.32 -4.27
C ALA A 376 -12.61 -6.97 -4.61
N ILE A 377 -12.65 -8.14 -5.21
CA ILE A 377 -11.45 -8.86 -5.66
C ILE A 377 -11.44 -8.85 -7.19
N ILE A 378 -10.40 -8.24 -7.77
CA ILE A 378 -10.11 -8.36 -9.20
C ILE A 378 -9.16 -9.54 -9.36
N LYS A 379 -9.67 -10.65 -9.87
CA LYS A 379 -8.88 -11.85 -10.16
C LYS A 379 -8.33 -11.76 -11.57
N VAL A 380 -7.02 -11.61 -11.69
CA VAL A 380 -6.32 -11.49 -12.96
C VAL A 380 -5.86 -12.85 -13.43
N GLY A 381 -6.24 -13.22 -14.66
CA GLY A 381 -5.79 -14.43 -15.32
C GLY A 381 -4.97 -14.14 -16.58
N ALA A 382 -4.06 -15.06 -16.92
CA ALA A 382 -3.26 -15.01 -18.15
C ALA A 382 -2.77 -16.39 -18.57
N SER A 383 -2.26 -16.50 -19.81
CA SER A 383 -1.78 -17.76 -20.37
C SER A 383 -0.38 -18.15 -19.87
N THR A 384 0.41 -17.18 -19.40
CA THR A 384 1.77 -17.40 -18.91
C THR A 384 2.00 -16.63 -17.60
N GLU A 385 2.91 -17.12 -16.76
CA GLU A 385 3.27 -16.44 -15.49
C GLU A 385 3.83 -15.02 -15.70
N THR A 386 4.61 -14.82 -16.75
CA THR A 386 5.17 -13.51 -17.08
C THR A 386 4.07 -12.50 -17.47
N GLU A 387 3.13 -12.93 -18.30
CA GLU A 387 1.96 -12.14 -18.70
C GLU A 387 1.05 -11.85 -17.49
N LEU A 388 0.86 -12.84 -16.62
CA LEU A 388 0.06 -12.71 -15.42
C LEU A 388 0.60 -11.61 -14.49
N LYS A 389 1.90 -11.65 -14.21
CA LYS A 389 2.57 -10.64 -13.38
C LYS A 389 2.48 -9.24 -14.00
N GLU A 390 2.73 -9.11 -15.30
CA GLU A 390 2.65 -7.83 -16.00
C GLU A 390 1.22 -7.27 -15.97
N LYS A 391 0.22 -8.12 -16.24
CA LYS A 391 -1.19 -7.74 -16.23
C LYS A 391 -1.66 -7.35 -14.81
N LYS A 392 -1.22 -8.10 -13.79
CA LYS A 392 -1.50 -7.78 -12.38
C LYS A 392 -0.95 -6.42 -11.99
N HIS A 393 0.33 -6.13 -12.24
CA HIS A 393 0.93 -4.83 -11.94
C HIS A 393 0.22 -3.69 -12.65
N ARG A 394 -0.16 -3.89 -13.92
CA ARG A 394 -0.92 -2.90 -14.68
C ARG A 394 -2.29 -2.59 -14.06
N VAL A 395 -2.98 -3.61 -13.56
CA VAL A 395 -4.27 -3.43 -12.84
C VAL A 395 -4.06 -2.73 -11.50
N GLU A 396 -3.01 -3.09 -10.75
CA GLU A 396 -2.65 -2.46 -9.48
C GLU A 396 -2.33 -0.97 -9.66
N ASP A 397 -1.51 -0.62 -10.63
CA ASP A 397 -1.18 0.78 -10.96
C ASP A 397 -2.42 1.57 -11.38
N ALA A 398 -3.26 0.99 -12.25
CA ALA A 398 -4.50 1.61 -12.68
C ALA A 398 -5.50 1.81 -11.53
N LEU A 399 -5.57 0.87 -10.59
CA LEU A 399 -6.40 0.99 -9.39
C LEU A 399 -5.91 2.12 -8.48
N SER A 400 -4.60 2.19 -8.23
CA SER A 400 -3.99 3.25 -7.40
C SER A 400 -4.22 4.63 -8.02
N ALA A 401 -4.00 4.77 -9.34
CA ALA A 401 -4.25 6.01 -10.07
C ALA A 401 -5.74 6.41 -10.02
N THR A 402 -6.63 5.45 -10.12
CA THR A 402 -8.08 5.71 -10.08
C THR A 402 -8.53 6.16 -8.69
N ARG A 403 -8.03 5.54 -7.63
CA ARG A 403 -8.31 5.96 -6.25
C ARG A 403 -7.85 7.40 -6.01
N ALA A 404 -6.60 7.72 -6.35
CA ALA A 404 -6.06 9.07 -6.23
C ALA A 404 -6.87 10.10 -7.05
N ALA A 405 -7.33 9.73 -8.26
CA ALA A 405 -8.15 10.59 -9.10
C ALA A 405 -9.57 10.82 -8.53
N VAL A 406 -10.18 9.82 -7.92
CA VAL A 406 -11.48 9.97 -7.26
C VAL A 406 -11.37 10.85 -6.01
N GLU A 407 -10.24 10.77 -5.29
CA GLU A 407 -9.99 11.52 -4.06
C GLU A 407 -9.61 12.99 -4.33
N GLU A 408 -8.70 13.25 -5.27
CA GLU A 408 -8.15 14.59 -5.50
C GLU A 408 -8.46 15.21 -6.88
N GLY A 409 -9.14 14.46 -7.77
CA GLY A 409 -9.41 14.89 -9.15
C GLY A 409 -8.25 14.59 -10.10
N ILE A 410 -8.41 15.06 -11.34
CA ILE A 410 -7.45 14.89 -12.44
C ILE A 410 -7.02 16.23 -13.03
N ILE A 411 -5.80 16.25 -13.58
CA ILE A 411 -5.26 17.37 -14.38
C ILE A 411 -4.77 16.85 -15.74
N PRO A 412 -4.64 17.70 -16.76
CA PRO A 412 -4.02 17.32 -18.04
C PRO A 412 -2.65 16.67 -17.84
N GLY A 413 -2.47 15.46 -18.39
CA GLY A 413 -1.28 14.66 -18.23
C GLY A 413 -0.06 15.14 -19.02
N GLY A 414 1.03 14.35 -18.97
CA GLY A 414 2.28 14.63 -19.68
C GLY A 414 3.05 15.85 -19.16
N GLY A 415 2.73 16.35 -17.97
CA GLY A 415 3.35 17.53 -17.38
C GLY A 415 2.89 18.85 -18.00
N THR A 416 1.87 18.87 -18.84
CA THR A 416 1.40 20.08 -19.54
C THR A 416 0.86 21.14 -18.58
N THR A 417 0.22 20.74 -17.49
CA THR A 417 -0.31 21.66 -16.47
C THR A 417 0.77 22.49 -15.79
N TYR A 418 2.03 22.03 -15.76
CA TYR A 418 3.15 22.79 -15.19
C TYR A 418 3.70 23.88 -16.14
N VAL A 419 3.27 23.88 -17.40
CA VAL A 419 3.71 24.86 -18.41
C VAL A 419 2.70 25.99 -18.55
N ASN A 420 1.45 25.72 -18.23
CA ASN A 420 0.35 26.70 -18.26
C ASN A 420 0.29 27.50 -16.97
#